data_b6c7dfb34368b34880770c082d940cc4
#
_entry.id   b6c7dfb34368b34880770c082d940cc4
#
_cell.length_a   1.000
_cell.length_b   1.000
_cell.length_c   1.000
_cell.angle_alpha   90.00
_cell.angle_beta   90.00
_cell.angle_gamma   90.00
#
_symmetry.space_group_name_H-M   'P 1'
#
loop_
_entity.id
_entity.type
_entity.pdbx_description
1 polymer ?
#
loop_
_entity_poly.entity_id
_entity_poly.type
_entity_poly.pdbx_seq_one_letter_code
_entity_poly.pdbx_strand_id
1 'polypeptide(L)'
;MAKKTETSKALRVGVVGMSGIGNTHAASYVKDPLAKLVAVCDVVKEKADTAAAKHGVKAYYSLKEMLKHEELDFVDVTTGGYENGSWHYEPAMEALAAGKHVLCEKPLSNDIGEARELVRYAAEKKLYLGCNLNHYFTPTAARAKKYMDDGQIGEIVNLLFKVGFHGGEETYAFKNSPRFNQPYAHMKAFLTHPFSVMRYFCGDITHVQSFSTKPGFRKNKGDLLLSVNSVHVKFANDTVGYLMSQRGDAVWGLGGWWSCEVAGSKGTFCIENCIEKLTYWRAPKPGEKFGLGQCPAPEVLDTGIKDFGETFPLRIHAFLEDLTNGVPREQLRSSGRDALATMEYIFAVIESYENGGAVVRPHPLPTVHGDPRVEKI
;
A
#
# COMPACT_ATOMS: atom_id res chain seq x y z
N MET A 1 25.24 -23.71 -26.80
CA MET A 1 26.01 -23.13 -25.68
C MET A 1 25.05 -22.35 -24.82
N ALA A 2 24.68 -22.87 -23.65
CA ALA A 2 23.81 -22.21 -22.72
C ALA A 2 24.58 -20.99 -22.14
N LYS A 3 24.04 -19.79 -22.29
CA LYS A 3 24.55 -18.61 -21.58
C LYS A 3 24.47 -18.91 -20.09
N LYS A 4 25.62 -18.97 -19.40
CA LYS A 4 25.67 -18.89 -17.94
C LYS A 4 24.93 -17.60 -17.55
N THR A 5 23.80 -17.74 -16.90
CA THR A 5 23.15 -16.65 -16.16
C THR A 5 24.16 -16.23 -15.09
N GLU A 6 24.78 -15.07 -15.24
CA GLU A 6 25.46 -14.42 -14.13
C GLU A 6 24.45 -14.29 -13.02
N THR A 7 24.71 -14.91 -11.88
CA THR A 7 23.91 -14.72 -10.68
C THR A 7 24.00 -13.24 -10.31
N SER A 8 22.89 -12.53 -10.47
CA SER A 8 22.82 -11.11 -10.08
C SER A 8 23.25 -11.00 -8.61
N LYS A 9 24.14 -10.06 -8.33
CA LYS A 9 24.62 -9.82 -6.96
C LYS A 9 23.43 -9.39 -6.10
N ALA A 10 23.22 -10.09 -4.97
CA ALA A 10 22.16 -9.74 -4.03
C ALA A 10 22.25 -8.27 -3.58
N LEU A 11 21.12 -7.57 -3.59
CA LEU A 11 21.02 -6.15 -3.21
C LEU A 11 21.25 -5.98 -1.70
N ARG A 12 22.12 -5.06 -1.33
CA ARG A 12 22.51 -4.79 0.05
C ARG A 12 21.53 -3.80 0.68
N VAL A 13 20.86 -4.22 1.74
CA VAL A 13 19.83 -3.43 2.42
C VAL A 13 20.18 -3.12 3.86
N GLY A 14 19.89 -1.88 4.28
CA GLY A 14 19.81 -1.45 5.67
C GLY A 14 18.35 -1.16 6.04
N VAL A 15 17.89 -1.69 7.18
CA VAL A 15 16.51 -1.47 7.65
C VAL A 15 16.52 -0.47 8.79
N VAL A 16 15.66 0.55 8.73
CA VAL A 16 15.53 1.62 9.73
C VAL A 16 14.16 1.56 10.40
N GLY A 17 14.15 1.46 11.75
CA GLY A 17 12.95 1.32 12.55
C GLY A 17 12.65 -0.13 12.91
N MET A 18 13.24 -0.63 14.01
CA MET A 18 13.20 -2.04 14.40
C MET A 18 12.07 -2.37 15.38
N SER A 19 10.86 -1.87 15.10
CA SER A 19 9.62 -2.32 15.75
C SER A 19 9.04 -3.57 15.04
N GLY A 20 7.77 -3.89 15.26
CA GLY A 20 7.13 -5.09 14.69
C GLY A 20 7.31 -5.22 13.18
N ILE A 21 6.95 -4.17 12.42
CA ILE A 21 7.05 -4.16 10.94
C ILE A 21 8.50 -4.26 10.47
N GLY A 22 9.43 -3.49 11.06
CA GLY A 22 10.84 -3.56 10.69
C GLY A 22 11.45 -4.95 10.91
N ASN A 23 11.06 -5.64 11.97
CA ASN A 23 11.46 -7.02 12.18
C ASN A 23 10.87 -7.99 11.15
N THR A 24 9.63 -7.75 10.68
CA THR A 24 9.00 -8.52 9.60
C THR A 24 9.75 -8.32 8.28
N HIS A 25 10.10 -7.08 7.95
CA HIS A 25 10.88 -6.75 6.74
C HIS A 25 12.29 -7.36 6.81
N ALA A 26 12.99 -7.18 7.91
CA ALA A 26 14.32 -7.77 8.10
C ALA A 26 14.31 -9.30 7.94
N ALA A 27 13.30 -9.98 8.52
CA ALA A 27 13.13 -11.42 8.37
C ALA A 27 12.82 -11.82 6.91
N SER A 28 12.13 -10.99 6.15
CA SER A 28 11.87 -11.21 4.72
C SER A 28 13.16 -11.11 3.91
N TYR A 29 14.00 -10.09 4.16
CA TYR A 29 15.30 -9.95 3.47
C TYR A 29 16.27 -11.09 3.75
N VAL A 30 16.28 -11.62 4.97
CA VAL A 30 17.13 -12.78 5.31
C VAL A 30 16.76 -14.02 4.51
N LYS A 31 15.48 -14.16 4.13
CA LYS A 31 14.98 -15.33 3.38
C LYS A 31 15.03 -15.13 1.87
N ASP A 32 15.09 -13.89 1.39
CA ASP A 32 15.01 -13.58 -0.03
C ASP A 32 16.37 -13.69 -0.72
N PRO A 33 16.52 -14.51 -1.78
CA PRO A 33 17.80 -14.70 -2.46
C PRO A 33 18.32 -13.45 -3.20
N LEU A 34 17.45 -12.47 -3.48
CA LEU A 34 17.82 -11.22 -4.14
C LEU A 34 18.33 -10.16 -3.16
N ALA A 35 18.27 -10.40 -1.84
CA ALA A 35 18.66 -9.44 -0.82
C ALA A 35 19.79 -9.96 0.07
N LYS A 36 20.56 -9.00 0.57
CA LYS A 36 21.49 -9.21 1.69
C LYS A 36 21.21 -8.17 2.75
N LEU A 37 20.61 -8.57 3.87
CA LEU A 37 20.50 -7.70 5.04
C LEU A 37 21.90 -7.41 5.57
N VAL A 38 22.30 -6.13 5.61
CA VAL A 38 23.65 -5.69 6.01
C VAL A 38 23.64 -5.15 7.43
N ALA A 39 22.65 -4.32 7.74
CA ALA A 39 22.56 -3.64 9.03
C ALA A 39 21.12 -3.29 9.38
N VAL A 40 20.88 -3.07 10.65
CA VAL A 40 19.62 -2.55 11.19
C VAL A 40 19.89 -1.29 12.01
N CYS A 41 18.91 -0.38 12.00
CA CYS A 41 19.02 0.91 12.69
C CYS A 41 17.75 1.22 13.47
N ASP A 42 17.87 1.63 14.71
CA ASP A 42 16.77 2.21 15.49
C ASP A 42 17.36 3.22 16.50
N VAL A 43 16.68 4.34 16.71
CA VAL A 43 17.08 5.34 17.72
C VAL A 43 17.00 4.79 19.15
N VAL A 44 16.16 3.76 19.35
CA VAL A 44 16.10 2.99 20.61
C VAL A 44 17.12 1.89 20.54
N LYS A 45 18.23 2.07 21.29
CA LYS A 45 19.40 1.17 21.27
C LYS A 45 19.02 -0.30 21.46
N GLU A 46 18.18 -0.59 22.44
CA GLU A 46 17.75 -1.97 22.75
C GLU A 46 17.06 -2.65 21.56
N LYS A 47 16.24 -1.91 20.79
CA LYS A 47 15.57 -2.44 19.59
C LYS A 47 16.59 -2.78 18.50
N ALA A 48 17.53 -1.87 18.25
CA ALA A 48 18.59 -2.10 17.27
C ALA A 48 19.46 -3.29 17.64
N ASP A 49 19.93 -3.39 18.91
CA ASP A 49 20.78 -4.47 19.39
C ASP A 49 20.06 -5.83 19.34
N THR A 50 18.80 -5.88 19.77
CA THR A 50 17.98 -7.10 19.72
C THR A 50 17.80 -7.60 18.29
N ALA A 51 17.47 -6.70 17.38
CA ALA A 51 17.28 -7.06 15.97
C ALA A 51 18.61 -7.49 15.32
N ALA A 52 19.69 -6.78 15.60
CA ALA A 52 21.02 -7.12 15.10
C ALA A 52 21.47 -8.51 15.56
N ALA A 53 21.30 -8.82 16.84
CA ALA A 53 21.61 -10.14 17.40
C ALA A 53 20.74 -11.24 16.75
N LYS A 54 19.44 -10.97 16.55
CA LYS A 54 18.51 -11.92 15.93
C LYS A 54 18.88 -12.28 14.49
N HIS A 55 19.35 -11.31 13.72
CA HIS A 55 19.62 -11.47 12.29
C HIS A 55 21.12 -11.64 11.96
N GLY A 56 22.00 -11.55 12.95
CA GLY A 56 23.45 -11.69 12.77
C GLY A 56 24.06 -10.55 11.95
N VAL A 57 23.57 -9.31 12.14
CA VAL A 57 24.01 -8.11 11.40
C VAL A 57 24.45 -7.01 12.36
N LYS A 58 24.96 -5.89 11.83
CA LYS A 58 25.36 -4.75 12.65
C LYS A 58 24.17 -3.92 13.11
N ALA A 59 24.27 -3.40 14.34
CA ALA A 59 23.33 -2.42 14.89
C ALA A 59 23.87 -1.00 14.73
N TYR A 60 22.97 -0.08 14.35
CA TYR A 60 23.20 1.35 14.31
C TYR A 60 22.10 2.09 15.08
N TYR A 61 22.44 3.24 15.64
CA TYR A 61 21.52 4.07 16.43
C TYR A 61 21.20 5.40 15.74
N SER A 62 21.75 5.57 14.55
CA SER A 62 21.55 6.70 13.65
C SER A 62 21.66 6.21 12.21
N LEU A 63 20.72 6.60 11.36
CA LEU A 63 20.77 6.31 9.93
C LEU A 63 22.02 6.90 9.29
N LYS A 64 22.41 8.12 9.69
CA LYS A 64 23.62 8.80 9.21
C LYS A 64 24.87 7.94 9.42
N GLU A 65 25.02 7.34 10.59
CA GLU A 65 26.17 6.47 10.87
C GLU A 65 26.10 5.16 10.07
N MET A 66 24.91 4.59 9.90
CA MET A 66 24.74 3.40 9.05
C MET A 66 25.12 3.71 7.59
N LEU A 67 24.65 4.81 7.04
CA LEU A 67 24.97 5.24 5.67
C LEU A 67 26.45 5.55 5.45
N LYS A 68 27.14 6.03 6.49
CA LYS A 68 28.58 6.34 6.46
C LYS A 68 29.46 5.09 6.48
N HIS A 69 29.04 4.05 7.20
CA HIS A 69 29.87 2.89 7.48
C HIS A 69 29.51 1.64 6.67
N GLU A 70 28.32 1.62 6.06
CA GLU A 70 27.87 0.48 5.28
C GLU A 70 27.67 0.83 3.81
N GLU A 71 28.12 -0.06 2.95
CA GLU A 71 27.80 -0.01 1.54
C GLU A 71 26.40 -0.61 1.34
N LEU A 72 25.41 0.21 1.05
CA LEU A 72 24.02 -0.17 0.81
C LEU A 72 23.63 0.16 -0.63
N ASP A 73 22.78 -0.68 -1.24
CA ASP A 73 22.11 -0.38 -2.49
C ASP A 73 20.83 0.40 -2.23
N PHE A 74 20.11 0.04 -1.16
CA PHE A 74 18.90 0.74 -0.73
C PHE A 74 18.72 0.70 0.80
N VAL A 75 17.85 1.58 1.26
CA VAL A 75 17.39 1.64 2.66
C VAL A 75 15.90 1.31 2.68
N ASP A 76 15.52 0.46 3.63
CA ASP A 76 14.13 0.17 3.93
C ASP A 76 13.69 0.95 5.17
N VAL A 77 12.74 1.87 5.01
CA VAL A 77 12.25 2.76 6.04
C VAL A 77 10.97 2.20 6.63
N THR A 78 11.07 1.65 7.82
CA THR A 78 9.99 1.01 8.59
C THR A 78 9.76 1.66 9.95
N THR A 79 10.15 2.94 10.08
CA THR A 79 9.97 3.73 11.29
C THR A 79 8.50 3.83 11.67
N GLY A 80 8.19 3.71 12.95
CA GLY A 80 6.82 3.76 13.45
C GLY A 80 6.18 5.13 13.33
N GLY A 81 4.92 5.20 13.67
CA GLY A 81 4.27 6.46 13.89
C GLY A 81 3.33 6.94 12.81
N TYR A 82 2.92 6.11 11.92
CA TYR A 82 2.03 6.48 10.82
C TYR A 82 0.64 6.96 11.27
N GLU A 83 -0.02 6.26 12.20
CA GLU A 83 -1.27 6.73 12.80
C GLU A 83 -1.05 7.94 13.69
N ASN A 84 0.17 8.18 14.02
CA ASN A 84 0.62 9.05 15.06
C ASN A 84 1.69 10.02 14.58
N GLY A 85 1.75 10.31 13.29
CA GLY A 85 2.57 11.37 12.72
C GLY A 85 3.65 10.90 11.75
N SER A 86 3.71 9.61 11.42
CA SER A 86 4.55 9.04 10.35
C SER A 86 5.98 9.62 10.27
N TRP A 87 6.93 8.97 10.88
CA TRP A 87 8.35 9.35 10.80
C TRP A 87 9.05 8.73 9.58
N HIS A 88 8.37 8.63 8.45
CA HIS A 88 8.95 8.06 7.24
C HIS A 88 9.72 9.09 6.42
N TYR A 89 9.25 10.34 6.41
CA TYR A 89 9.78 11.39 5.55
C TYR A 89 11.27 11.66 5.79
N GLU A 90 11.65 11.96 7.02
CA GLU A 90 13.03 12.36 7.34
C GLU A 90 14.05 11.25 7.01
N PRO A 91 13.87 9.98 7.44
CA PRO A 91 14.83 8.94 7.09
C PRO A 91 14.82 8.57 5.60
N ALA A 92 13.67 8.67 4.92
CA ALA A 92 13.63 8.44 3.48
C ALA A 92 14.37 9.54 2.71
N MET A 93 14.20 10.82 3.10
CA MET A 93 14.95 11.94 2.52
C MET A 93 16.45 11.83 2.79
N GLU A 94 16.86 11.42 4.00
CA GLU A 94 18.27 11.22 4.36
C GLU A 94 18.91 10.11 3.51
N ALA A 95 18.21 9.00 3.30
CA ALA A 95 18.67 7.90 2.44
C ALA A 95 18.79 8.33 0.97
N LEU A 96 17.77 9.02 0.43
CA LEU A 96 17.80 9.56 -0.94
C LEU A 96 18.92 10.59 -1.12
N ALA A 97 19.15 11.47 -0.14
CA ALA A 97 20.23 12.45 -0.16
C ALA A 97 21.62 11.80 -0.19
N ALA A 98 21.75 10.63 0.46
CA ALA A 98 22.96 9.79 0.41
C ALA A 98 23.07 8.95 -0.89
N GLY A 99 22.17 9.15 -1.86
CA GLY A 99 22.19 8.45 -3.15
C GLY A 99 21.71 7.00 -3.08
N LYS A 100 20.94 6.63 -2.03
CA LYS A 100 20.42 5.28 -1.89
C LYS A 100 18.97 5.20 -2.39
N HIS A 101 18.62 4.06 -3.01
CA HIS A 101 17.24 3.74 -3.28
C HIS A 101 16.48 3.56 -1.97
N VAL A 102 15.16 3.69 -1.98
CA VAL A 102 14.32 3.58 -0.79
C VAL A 102 13.12 2.69 -1.06
N LEU A 103 12.88 1.73 -0.16
CA LEU A 103 11.57 1.17 0.09
C LEU A 103 11.03 1.81 1.38
N CYS A 104 9.82 2.33 1.35
CA CYS A 104 9.25 3.04 2.47
C CYS A 104 7.92 2.41 2.91
N GLU A 105 7.70 2.28 4.20
CA GLU A 105 6.38 1.93 4.72
C GLU A 105 5.36 3.03 4.40
N LYS A 106 4.11 2.62 4.38
CA LYS A 106 2.98 3.53 4.12
C LYS A 106 2.45 4.14 5.44
N PRO A 107 1.88 5.35 5.38
CA PRO A 107 1.96 6.31 4.27
C PRO A 107 3.37 6.88 4.12
N LEU A 108 3.71 7.47 2.98
CA LEU A 108 5.00 8.13 2.80
C LEU A 108 5.26 9.21 3.86
N SER A 109 4.21 9.92 4.23
CA SER A 109 4.12 10.86 5.35
C SER A 109 2.65 11.01 5.75
N ASN A 110 2.34 11.62 6.87
CA ASN A 110 1.00 12.10 7.17
C ASN A 110 0.77 13.58 6.75
N ASP A 111 1.76 14.20 6.16
CA ASP A 111 1.72 15.50 5.50
C ASP A 111 1.83 15.35 3.97
N ILE A 112 0.90 15.97 3.24
CA ILE A 112 0.86 15.83 1.78
C ILE A 112 2.00 16.59 1.08
N GLY A 113 2.45 17.70 1.67
CA GLY A 113 3.59 18.48 1.15
C GLY A 113 4.89 17.68 1.22
N GLU A 114 5.14 17.02 2.35
CA GLU A 114 6.29 16.13 2.53
C GLU A 114 6.26 14.96 1.55
N ALA A 115 5.10 14.33 1.35
CA ALA A 115 4.96 13.23 0.40
C ALA A 115 5.23 13.67 -1.05
N ARG A 116 4.72 14.84 -1.45
CA ARG A 116 5.01 15.44 -2.77
C ARG A 116 6.51 15.74 -2.95
N GLU A 117 7.14 16.29 -1.92
CA GLU A 117 8.57 16.60 -1.93
C GLU A 117 9.41 15.32 -2.05
N LEU A 118 9.10 14.28 -1.29
CA LEU A 118 9.81 13.01 -1.32
C LEU A 118 9.78 12.38 -2.72
N VAL A 119 8.62 12.35 -3.36
CA VAL A 119 8.45 11.82 -4.71
C VAL A 119 9.23 12.65 -5.74
N ARG A 120 9.13 13.99 -5.65
CA ARG A 120 9.87 14.90 -6.53
C ARG A 120 11.37 14.72 -6.37
N TYR A 121 11.88 14.69 -5.13
CA TYR A 121 13.29 14.56 -4.83
C TYR A 121 13.88 13.23 -5.33
N ALA A 122 13.18 12.11 -5.10
CA ALA A 122 13.59 10.81 -5.61
C ALA A 122 13.72 10.80 -7.14
N ALA A 123 12.77 11.43 -7.84
CA ALA A 123 12.78 11.55 -9.29
C ALA A 123 13.95 12.41 -9.81
N GLU A 124 14.18 13.57 -9.19
CA GLU A 124 15.31 14.47 -9.50
C GLU A 124 16.66 13.77 -9.32
N LYS A 125 16.80 12.99 -8.26
CA LYS A 125 18.00 12.19 -7.97
C LYS A 125 18.11 10.93 -8.83
N LYS A 126 17.11 10.61 -9.62
CA LYS A 126 17.03 9.38 -10.43
C LYS A 126 17.13 8.11 -9.59
N LEU A 127 16.54 8.11 -8.41
CA LEU A 127 16.52 6.99 -7.47
C LEU A 127 15.16 6.30 -7.48
N TYR A 128 15.16 4.99 -7.17
CA TYR A 128 13.92 4.26 -6.92
C TYR A 128 13.38 4.66 -5.55
N LEU A 129 12.11 5.02 -5.51
CA LEU A 129 11.31 5.16 -4.30
C LEU A 129 10.11 4.22 -4.42
N GLY A 130 10.12 3.11 -3.70
CA GLY A 130 9.01 2.20 -3.57
C GLY A 130 8.23 2.47 -2.29
N CYS A 131 6.96 2.06 -2.25
CA CYS A 131 6.15 2.09 -1.03
C CYS A 131 5.55 0.72 -0.75
N ASN A 132 5.41 0.37 0.54
CA ASN A 132 4.88 -0.94 0.92
C ASN A 132 3.35 -0.99 0.87
N LEU A 133 2.77 -0.86 -0.33
CA LEU A 133 1.36 -1.05 -0.61
C LEU A 133 1.08 -2.52 -0.94
N ASN A 134 1.17 -3.38 0.04
CA ASN A 134 1.26 -4.84 -0.12
C ASN A 134 -0.05 -5.57 -0.48
N HIS A 135 -1.22 -4.93 -0.37
CA HIS A 135 -2.52 -5.60 -0.51
C HIS A 135 -2.85 -6.14 -1.91
N TYR A 136 -2.16 -5.72 -2.95
CA TYR A 136 -2.34 -6.24 -4.31
C TYR A 136 -1.15 -7.05 -4.84
N PHE A 137 -0.17 -7.34 -3.99
CA PHE A 137 0.93 -8.27 -4.30
C PHE A 137 0.61 -9.69 -3.86
N THR A 138 -0.62 -10.12 -4.04
CA THR A 138 -1.14 -11.41 -3.60
C THR A 138 -1.44 -12.31 -4.80
N PRO A 139 -1.42 -13.65 -4.64
CA PRO A 139 -1.82 -14.57 -5.71
C PRO A 139 -3.24 -14.31 -6.21
N THR A 140 -4.15 -13.91 -5.30
CA THR A 140 -5.54 -13.55 -5.64
C THR A 140 -5.60 -12.32 -6.53
N ALA A 141 -4.87 -11.24 -6.18
CA ALA A 141 -4.83 -10.02 -6.98
C ALA A 141 -4.13 -10.25 -8.33
N ALA A 142 -3.05 -11.02 -8.37
CA ALA A 142 -2.35 -11.38 -9.60
C ALA A 142 -3.28 -12.18 -10.54
N ARG A 143 -4.04 -13.13 -10.00
CA ARG A 143 -5.00 -13.90 -10.79
C ARG A 143 -6.16 -13.04 -11.29
N ALA A 144 -6.69 -12.14 -10.44
CA ALA A 144 -7.72 -11.19 -10.84
C ALA A 144 -7.23 -10.27 -11.97
N LYS A 145 -6.00 -9.74 -11.84
CA LYS A 145 -5.38 -8.91 -12.87
C LYS A 145 -5.23 -9.69 -14.19
N LYS A 146 -4.84 -10.96 -14.12
CA LYS A 146 -4.77 -11.82 -15.31
C LYS A 146 -6.13 -11.96 -15.99
N TYR A 147 -7.23 -12.13 -15.27
CA TYR A 147 -8.57 -12.14 -15.88
C TYR A 147 -8.88 -10.83 -16.61
N MET A 148 -8.44 -9.69 -16.06
CA MET A 148 -8.59 -8.38 -16.71
C MET A 148 -7.74 -8.30 -17.99
N ASP A 149 -6.47 -8.63 -17.89
CA ASP A 149 -5.49 -8.53 -19.00
C ASP A 149 -5.84 -9.51 -20.16
N ASP A 150 -6.41 -10.68 -19.85
CA ASP A 150 -6.95 -11.63 -20.81
C ASP A 150 -8.31 -11.18 -21.42
N GLY A 151 -8.84 -10.02 -21.00
CA GLY A 151 -10.12 -9.47 -21.49
C GLY A 151 -11.37 -10.21 -20.99
N GLN A 152 -11.23 -11.07 -19.99
CA GLN A 152 -12.33 -11.90 -19.45
C GLN A 152 -13.32 -11.08 -18.61
N ILE A 153 -12.88 -9.94 -18.06
CA ILE A 153 -13.73 -9.01 -17.33
C ILE A 153 -14.45 -8.06 -18.30
N GLY A 154 -13.83 -7.73 -19.43
CA GLY A 154 -14.32 -6.74 -20.37
C GLY A 154 -14.11 -5.33 -19.86
N GLU A 155 -15.01 -4.41 -20.22
CA GLU A 155 -15.02 -3.04 -19.70
C GLU A 155 -15.47 -3.06 -18.24
N ILE A 156 -14.74 -2.35 -17.37
CA ILE A 156 -15.10 -2.24 -15.96
C ILE A 156 -16.35 -1.38 -15.81
N VAL A 157 -17.33 -1.87 -15.05
CA VAL A 157 -18.59 -1.19 -14.78
C VAL A 157 -18.59 -0.52 -13.41
N ASN A 158 -18.19 -1.26 -12.38
CA ASN A 158 -18.09 -0.72 -11.02
C ASN A 158 -17.08 -1.50 -10.16
N LEU A 159 -16.73 -0.90 -9.01
CA LEU A 159 -15.94 -1.52 -7.96
C LEU A 159 -16.62 -1.33 -6.61
N LEU A 160 -16.74 -2.43 -5.84
CA LEU A 160 -17.17 -2.40 -4.45
C LEU A 160 -16.03 -2.86 -3.55
N PHE A 161 -15.71 -2.06 -2.55
CA PHE A 161 -14.64 -2.38 -1.62
C PHE A 161 -15.13 -2.27 -0.17
N LYS A 162 -14.86 -3.28 0.61
CA LYS A 162 -15.07 -3.24 2.05
C LYS A 162 -13.77 -3.63 2.75
N VAL A 163 -13.42 -2.87 3.77
CA VAL A 163 -12.27 -3.21 4.60
C VAL A 163 -12.49 -2.80 6.05
N GLY A 164 -12.08 -3.64 6.98
CA GLY A 164 -12.18 -3.32 8.38
C GLY A 164 -11.19 -4.13 9.21
N PHE A 165 -10.56 -3.48 10.19
CA PHE A 165 -9.75 -4.17 11.18
C PHE A 165 -10.47 -4.25 12.50
N HIS A 166 -10.52 -5.46 13.06
CA HIS A 166 -11.03 -5.72 14.40
C HIS A 166 -10.04 -5.21 15.45
N GLY A 167 -10.55 -4.52 16.47
CA GLY A 167 -9.78 -4.03 17.60
C GLY A 167 -8.82 -2.86 17.25
N GLY A 168 -7.97 -2.52 18.20
CA GLY A 168 -6.91 -1.54 18.01
C GLY A 168 -7.34 -0.08 18.11
N GLU A 169 -8.59 0.23 18.40
CA GLU A 169 -9.06 1.61 18.58
C GLU A 169 -8.35 2.30 19.74
N GLU A 170 -8.09 1.56 20.81
CA GLU A 170 -7.40 2.06 22.00
C GLU A 170 -5.91 2.33 21.73
N THR A 171 -5.29 1.66 20.77
CA THR A 171 -3.89 1.82 20.43
C THR A 171 -3.60 3.16 19.74
N TYR A 172 -4.63 3.85 19.24
CA TYR A 172 -4.47 5.19 18.65
C TYR A 172 -4.45 6.32 19.68
N ALA A 173 -4.81 6.04 20.92
CA ALA A 173 -4.76 7.02 22.01
C ALA A 173 -3.35 7.09 22.62
N PHE A 174 -2.36 7.48 21.86
CA PHE A 174 -1.01 7.71 22.38
C PHE A 174 -0.99 9.00 23.22
N LYS A 175 -0.93 8.82 24.52
CA LYS A 175 -1.24 9.83 25.51
C LYS A 175 -0.27 11.04 25.56
N ASN A 176 0.91 10.99 24.98
CA ASN A 176 1.98 11.93 25.33
C ASN A 176 2.81 12.51 24.17
N SER A 177 2.36 12.50 22.93
CA SER A 177 3.10 13.12 21.83
C SER A 177 2.21 13.99 20.94
N PRO A 178 2.56 15.27 20.73
CA PRO A 178 1.83 16.13 19.77
C PRO A 178 1.81 15.55 18.36
N ARG A 179 2.82 14.77 17.99
CA ARG A 179 2.92 14.09 16.70
C ARG A 179 1.91 12.95 16.54
N PHE A 180 1.46 12.38 17.65
CA PHE A 180 0.48 11.31 17.72
C PHE A 180 -0.98 11.78 17.72
N ASN A 181 -1.22 13.06 17.89
CA ASN A 181 -2.55 13.65 17.94
C ASN A 181 -2.87 14.44 16.67
N GLN A 182 -2.45 13.92 15.52
CA GLN A 182 -2.75 14.55 14.24
C GLN A 182 -4.21 14.27 13.82
N PRO A 183 -4.92 15.28 13.33
CA PRO A 183 -6.25 15.09 12.77
C PRO A 183 -6.22 14.06 11.65
N TYR A 184 -7.27 13.21 11.61
CA TYR A 184 -7.47 12.21 10.56
C TYR A 184 -6.37 11.13 10.47
N ALA A 185 -5.63 10.89 11.55
CA ALA A 185 -4.53 9.93 11.56
C ALA A 185 -4.96 8.54 11.09
N HIS A 186 -6.16 8.07 11.50
CA HIS A 186 -6.70 6.80 11.03
C HIS A 186 -6.93 6.78 9.51
N MET A 187 -7.56 7.82 8.95
CA MET A 187 -7.78 7.90 7.50
C MET A 187 -6.46 7.90 6.74
N LYS A 188 -5.51 8.74 7.16
CA LYS A 188 -4.19 8.88 6.52
C LYS A 188 -3.39 7.56 6.53
N ALA A 189 -3.44 6.82 7.62
CA ALA A 189 -2.72 5.57 7.75
C ALA A 189 -3.40 4.39 7.05
N PHE A 190 -4.73 4.32 7.13
CA PHE A 190 -5.47 3.12 6.80
C PHE A 190 -6.02 3.11 5.37
N LEU A 191 -6.52 4.25 4.89
CA LEU A 191 -7.12 4.32 3.56
C LEU A 191 -6.10 4.20 2.41
N THR A 192 -4.80 4.25 2.70
CA THR A 192 -3.74 3.97 1.71
C THR A 192 -3.92 2.61 1.04
N HIS A 193 -4.27 1.59 1.82
CA HIS A 193 -4.44 0.23 1.31
C HIS A 193 -5.63 0.09 0.35
N PRO A 194 -6.89 0.41 0.73
CA PRO A 194 -8.00 0.28 -0.18
C PRO A 194 -7.83 1.16 -1.44
N PHE A 195 -7.39 2.39 -1.31
CA PHE A 195 -7.17 3.24 -2.49
C PHE A 195 -6.10 2.71 -3.43
N SER A 196 -5.04 2.09 -2.90
CA SER A 196 -4.02 1.47 -3.74
C SER A 196 -4.57 0.31 -4.56
N VAL A 197 -5.43 -0.52 -3.97
CA VAL A 197 -6.09 -1.64 -4.66
C VAL A 197 -7.13 -1.15 -5.67
N MET A 198 -7.94 -0.16 -5.29
CA MET A 198 -8.92 0.45 -6.21
C MET A 198 -8.22 1.02 -7.44
N ARG A 199 -7.11 1.75 -7.24
CA ARG A 199 -6.30 2.29 -8.32
C ARG A 199 -5.64 1.20 -9.16
N TYR A 200 -5.17 0.12 -8.55
CA TYR A 200 -4.54 -1.02 -9.24
C TYR A 200 -5.49 -1.67 -10.24
N PHE A 201 -6.77 -1.84 -9.88
CA PHE A 201 -7.75 -2.45 -10.77
C PHE A 201 -8.44 -1.46 -11.72
N CYS A 202 -8.79 -0.28 -11.26
CA CYS A 202 -9.67 0.64 -12.00
C CYS A 202 -8.98 1.91 -12.50
N GLY A 203 -7.70 2.14 -12.15
CA GLY A 203 -6.98 3.34 -12.55
C GLY A 203 -7.18 4.53 -11.63
N ASP A 204 -6.80 5.72 -12.10
CA ASP A 204 -6.79 6.93 -11.28
C ASP A 204 -8.21 7.41 -10.90
N ILE A 205 -8.35 7.85 -9.65
CA ILE A 205 -9.58 8.44 -9.12
C ILE A 205 -9.60 9.93 -9.44
N THR A 206 -10.70 10.41 -10.02
CA THR A 206 -10.90 11.79 -10.45
C THR A 206 -11.86 12.59 -9.57
N HIS A 207 -12.76 11.92 -8.86
CA HIS A 207 -13.71 12.55 -7.94
C HIS A 207 -13.90 11.66 -6.72
N VAL A 208 -14.05 12.30 -5.58
CA VAL A 208 -14.28 11.67 -4.28
C VAL A 208 -15.42 12.38 -3.57
N GLN A 209 -16.32 11.62 -2.96
CA GLN A 209 -17.33 12.09 -2.04
C GLN A 209 -17.30 11.20 -0.79
N SER A 210 -17.33 11.77 0.41
CA SER A 210 -17.25 10.96 1.62
C SER A 210 -18.17 11.45 2.73
N PHE A 211 -18.69 10.46 3.48
CA PHE A 211 -19.26 10.64 4.80
C PHE A 211 -18.44 9.82 5.78
N SER A 212 -17.93 10.48 6.81
CA SER A 212 -17.08 9.86 7.81
C SER A 212 -17.64 10.10 9.19
N THR A 213 -17.56 9.10 10.06
CA THR A 213 -18.13 9.17 11.39
C THR A 213 -17.34 8.39 12.42
N LYS A 214 -17.59 8.74 13.66
CA LYS A 214 -17.20 7.99 14.84
C LYS A 214 -18.48 7.65 15.61
N PRO A 215 -18.88 6.37 15.64
CA PRO A 215 -20.09 5.96 16.38
C PRO A 215 -20.05 6.38 17.85
N GLY A 216 -21.20 6.79 18.38
CA GLY A 216 -21.31 7.37 19.73
C GLY A 216 -20.92 6.44 20.89
N PHE A 217 -20.91 5.11 20.69
CA PHE A 217 -20.42 4.16 21.69
C PHE A 217 -18.89 4.15 21.84
N ARG A 218 -18.15 4.75 20.92
CA ARG A 218 -16.69 4.86 20.99
C ARG A 218 -16.30 5.98 21.92
N LYS A 219 -15.48 5.64 22.91
CA LYS A 219 -15.08 6.57 23.98
C LYS A 219 -13.89 7.47 23.62
N ASN A 220 -13.18 7.15 22.54
CA ASN A 220 -11.99 7.88 22.15
C ASN A 220 -12.34 9.27 21.60
N LYS A 221 -11.50 10.23 21.92
CA LYS A 221 -11.74 11.67 21.66
C LYS A 221 -11.13 12.11 20.34
N GLY A 222 -11.80 13.07 19.70
CA GLY A 222 -11.27 13.83 18.56
C GLY A 222 -11.39 13.12 17.20
N ASP A 223 -10.98 13.84 16.19
CA ASP A 223 -11.03 13.43 14.76
C ASP A 223 -10.00 12.38 14.37
N LEU A 224 -9.12 12.01 15.32
CA LEU A 224 -8.18 10.88 15.17
C LEU A 224 -8.90 9.59 14.77
N LEU A 225 -10.15 9.45 15.20
CA LEU A 225 -10.91 8.22 15.10
C LEU A 225 -12.22 8.38 14.31
N LEU A 226 -12.20 9.15 13.26
CA LEU A 226 -13.17 9.04 12.18
C LEU A 226 -12.92 7.72 11.45
N SER A 227 -13.25 6.64 12.15
CA SER A 227 -12.83 5.29 11.78
C SER A 227 -13.87 4.54 10.95
N VAL A 228 -15.00 5.15 10.67
CA VAL A 228 -16.02 4.65 9.73
C VAL A 228 -16.12 5.62 8.58
N ASN A 229 -15.77 5.15 7.38
CA ASN A 229 -15.71 5.99 6.19
C ASN A 229 -16.50 5.33 5.07
N SER A 230 -17.50 6.05 4.59
CA SER A 230 -18.32 5.72 3.42
C SER A 230 -17.87 6.64 2.28
N VAL A 231 -17.23 6.08 1.26
CA VAL A 231 -16.58 6.86 0.20
C VAL A 231 -17.08 6.43 -1.17
N HIS A 232 -17.59 7.37 -1.93
CA HIS A 232 -17.91 7.21 -3.35
C HIS A 232 -16.77 7.80 -4.18
N VAL A 233 -16.40 7.11 -5.26
CA VAL A 233 -15.36 7.58 -6.18
C VAL A 233 -15.80 7.46 -7.63
N LYS A 234 -15.24 8.31 -8.46
CA LYS A 234 -15.29 8.19 -9.93
C LYS A 234 -13.86 8.07 -10.45
N PHE A 235 -13.63 7.10 -11.34
CA PHE A 235 -12.36 6.86 -11.98
C PHE A 235 -12.21 7.62 -13.30
N ALA A 236 -11.00 7.70 -13.81
CA ALA A 236 -10.72 8.40 -15.07
C ALA A 236 -11.35 7.74 -16.30
N ASN A 237 -11.67 6.46 -16.23
CA ASN A 237 -12.36 5.70 -17.26
C ASN A 237 -13.91 5.73 -17.16
N ASP A 238 -14.46 6.70 -16.43
CA ASP A 238 -15.89 6.86 -16.13
C ASP A 238 -16.52 5.80 -15.21
N THR A 239 -15.76 4.79 -14.78
CA THR A 239 -16.23 3.80 -13.81
C THR A 239 -16.49 4.46 -12.45
N VAL A 240 -17.42 3.93 -11.69
CA VAL A 240 -17.71 4.35 -10.32
C VAL A 240 -17.30 3.29 -9.31
N GLY A 241 -16.99 3.70 -8.09
CA GLY A 241 -16.64 2.79 -7.02
C GLY A 241 -17.17 3.24 -5.67
N TYR A 242 -17.25 2.29 -4.77
CA TYR A 242 -17.65 2.51 -3.38
C TYR A 242 -16.70 1.81 -2.43
N LEU A 243 -16.30 2.53 -1.39
CA LEU A 243 -15.48 2.02 -0.30
C LEU A 243 -16.20 2.19 1.03
N MET A 244 -16.40 1.08 1.75
CA MET A 244 -16.74 1.09 3.16
C MET A 244 -15.53 0.66 3.98
N SER A 245 -15.03 1.55 4.82
CA SER A 245 -13.90 1.31 5.71
C SER A 245 -14.32 1.48 7.16
N GLN A 246 -13.88 0.58 8.03
CA GLN A 246 -14.14 0.69 9.47
C GLN A 246 -13.01 0.10 10.31
N ARG A 247 -12.92 0.52 11.57
CA ARG A 247 -11.98 -0.04 12.52
C ARG A 247 -12.57 -0.11 13.92
N GLY A 248 -12.15 -1.14 14.68
CA GLY A 248 -12.50 -1.30 16.07
C GLY A 248 -13.75 -2.14 16.34
N ASP A 249 -14.45 -2.59 15.32
CA ASP A 249 -15.72 -3.31 15.46
C ASP A 249 -15.64 -4.74 14.94
N ALA A 250 -16.77 -5.45 15.02
CA ALA A 250 -16.96 -6.69 14.29
C ALA A 250 -17.01 -6.42 12.80
N VAL A 251 -16.00 -6.86 12.09
CA VAL A 251 -15.77 -6.50 10.68
C VAL A 251 -16.04 -7.65 9.70
N TRP A 252 -16.36 -8.81 10.24
CA TRP A 252 -16.63 -10.01 9.47
C TRP A 252 -18.00 -9.94 8.79
N GLY A 253 -18.14 -10.48 7.64
CA GLY A 253 -19.32 -10.45 6.78
C GLY A 253 -19.02 -9.80 5.45
N LEU A 254 -19.85 -9.99 4.42
CA LEU A 254 -19.63 -9.48 3.06
C LEU A 254 -18.22 -9.73 2.54
N GLY A 255 -17.75 -10.98 2.56
CA GLY A 255 -16.44 -11.37 2.10
C GLY A 255 -15.29 -11.23 3.12
N GLY A 256 -15.61 -11.22 4.42
CA GLY A 256 -14.62 -11.20 5.50
C GLY A 256 -14.24 -9.79 5.96
N TRP A 257 -13.05 -9.64 6.52
CA TRP A 257 -12.53 -8.35 6.98
C TRP A 257 -12.11 -7.44 5.81
N TRP A 258 -11.84 -8.02 4.66
CA TRP A 258 -11.41 -7.34 3.44
C TRP A 258 -12.07 -8.01 2.24
N SER A 259 -12.77 -7.25 1.42
CA SER A 259 -13.31 -7.76 0.17
C SER A 259 -13.29 -6.69 -0.91
N CYS A 260 -12.92 -7.10 -2.11
CA CYS A 260 -12.89 -6.27 -3.29
C CYS A 260 -13.59 -6.98 -4.44
N GLU A 261 -14.68 -6.42 -4.92
CA GLU A 261 -15.40 -6.89 -6.09
C GLU A 261 -15.22 -5.90 -7.24
N VAL A 262 -14.87 -6.42 -8.42
CA VAL A 262 -14.84 -5.65 -9.67
C VAL A 262 -15.78 -6.32 -10.65
N ALA A 263 -16.81 -5.60 -11.07
CA ALA A 263 -17.75 -6.03 -12.08
C ALA A 263 -17.42 -5.40 -13.44
N GLY A 264 -17.48 -6.20 -14.47
CA GLY A 264 -17.27 -5.76 -15.84
C GLY A 264 -18.30 -6.32 -16.81
N SER A 265 -18.21 -5.93 -18.07
CA SER A 265 -19.18 -6.29 -19.12
C SER A 265 -19.17 -7.76 -19.52
N LYS A 266 -18.11 -8.52 -19.17
CA LYS A 266 -17.94 -9.94 -19.53
C LYS A 266 -17.74 -10.86 -18.33
N GLY A 267 -17.50 -10.31 -17.14
CA GLY A 267 -17.29 -11.10 -15.93
C GLY A 267 -17.15 -10.22 -14.71
N THR A 268 -17.21 -10.86 -13.55
CA THR A 268 -17.06 -10.23 -12.24
C THR A 268 -16.10 -11.09 -11.43
N PHE A 269 -15.24 -10.47 -10.66
CA PHE A 269 -14.48 -11.17 -9.63
C PHE A 269 -14.65 -10.55 -8.26
N CYS A 270 -14.54 -11.37 -7.23
CA CYS A 270 -14.48 -10.94 -5.85
C CYS A 270 -13.26 -11.58 -5.16
N ILE A 271 -12.44 -10.74 -4.53
CA ILE A 271 -11.36 -11.19 -3.64
C ILE A 271 -11.84 -11.05 -2.21
N GLU A 272 -11.66 -12.09 -1.41
CA GLU A 272 -12.05 -12.15 0.01
C GLU A 272 -10.81 -12.33 0.88
N ASN A 273 -10.80 -11.67 2.05
CA ASN A 273 -9.70 -11.69 3.03
C ASN A 273 -8.32 -11.38 2.41
N CYS A 274 -8.27 -10.51 1.40
CA CYS A 274 -7.06 -10.02 0.73
C CYS A 274 -6.26 -11.11 -0.02
N ILE A 275 -5.78 -12.12 0.67
CA ILE A 275 -4.89 -13.16 0.12
C ILE A 275 -5.56 -14.55 0.05
N GLU A 276 -6.69 -14.74 0.73
CA GLU A 276 -7.23 -16.07 0.97
C GLU A 276 -7.96 -16.62 -0.25
N LYS A 277 -8.91 -15.85 -0.82
CA LYS A 277 -9.82 -16.40 -1.83
C LYS A 277 -10.14 -15.42 -2.94
N LEU A 278 -10.20 -15.92 -4.16
CA LEU A 278 -10.71 -15.22 -5.33
C LEU A 278 -11.82 -16.06 -5.97
N THR A 279 -12.96 -15.45 -6.22
CA THR A 279 -14.06 -16.05 -6.99
C THR A 279 -14.28 -15.23 -8.25
N TYR A 280 -14.37 -15.90 -9.40
CA TYR A 280 -14.62 -15.29 -10.70
C TYR A 280 -15.89 -15.88 -11.33
N TRP A 281 -16.77 -15.04 -11.79
CA TRP A 281 -17.98 -15.38 -12.56
C TRP A 281 -17.88 -14.78 -13.95
N ARG A 282 -17.89 -15.62 -14.97
CA ARG A 282 -18.01 -15.16 -16.35
C ARG A 282 -19.44 -14.74 -16.68
N ALA A 283 -19.61 -13.88 -17.66
CA ALA A 283 -20.94 -13.64 -18.25
C ALA A 283 -21.46 -14.91 -18.97
N PRO A 284 -22.78 -15.04 -19.12
CA PRO A 284 -23.37 -16.07 -19.97
C PRO A 284 -22.81 -16.01 -21.40
N LYS A 285 -22.54 -17.18 -21.98
CA LYS A 285 -22.17 -17.28 -23.41
C LYS A 285 -23.41 -17.10 -24.29
N PRO A 286 -23.24 -16.69 -25.56
CA PRO A 286 -24.35 -16.67 -26.50
C PRO A 286 -25.12 -18.00 -26.53
N GLY A 287 -26.43 -17.94 -26.35
CA GLY A 287 -27.31 -19.11 -26.31
C GLY A 287 -27.47 -19.80 -24.95
N GLU A 288 -26.62 -19.47 -23.94
CA GLU A 288 -26.87 -19.90 -22.57
C GLU A 288 -27.99 -19.09 -21.93
N LYS A 289 -28.92 -19.77 -21.27
CA LYS A 289 -30.04 -19.17 -20.54
C LYS A 289 -29.96 -19.55 -19.07
N PHE A 290 -30.05 -18.56 -18.23
CA PHE A 290 -30.11 -18.72 -16.78
C PHE A 290 -31.42 -18.12 -16.27
N GLY A 291 -32.02 -18.76 -15.28
CA GLY A 291 -33.17 -18.21 -14.57
C GLY A 291 -32.79 -16.98 -13.74
N LEU A 292 -33.79 -16.25 -13.29
CA LEU A 292 -33.59 -15.11 -12.40
C LEU A 292 -32.79 -15.51 -11.15
N GLY A 293 -31.70 -14.83 -10.86
CA GLY A 293 -30.81 -15.14 -9.76
C GLY A 293 -29.85 -16.31 -10.00
N GLN A 294 -29.82 -16.89 -11.21
CA GLN A 294 -28.87 -17.91 -11.59
C GLN A 294 -27.70 -17.32 -12.38
N CYS A 295 -26.54 -17.92 -12.26
CA CYS A 295 -25.33 -17.54 -12.99
C CYS A 295 -24.52 -18.77 -13.40
N PRO A 296 -23.58 -18.65 -14.33
CA PRO A 296 -22.59 -19.70 -14.59
C PRO A 296 -21.83 -20.09 -13.32
N ALA A 297 -21.46 -21.36 -13.22
CA ALA A 297 -20.62 -21.81 -12.10
C ALA A 297 -19.33 -20.97 -12.04
N PRO A 298 -18.97 -20.45 -10.85
CA PRO A 298 -17.77 -19.64 -10.69
C PRO A 298 -16.50 -20.50 -10.73
N GLU A 299 -15.39 -19.86 -11.14
CA GLU A 299 -14.05 -20.36 -10.87
C GLU A 299 -13.61 -19.82 -9.49
N VAL A 300 -13.02 -20.69 -8.67
CA VAL A 300 -12.54 -20.34 -7.33
C VAL A 300 -11.07 -20.67 -7.21
N LEU A 301 -10.28 -19.68 -6.80
CA LEU A 301 -8.93 -19.85 -6.30
C LEU A 301 -8.96 -19.67 -4.78
N ASP A 302 -8.76 -20.75 -4.04
CA ASP A 302 -8.52 -20.71 -2.59
C ASP A 302 -7.01 -20.97 -2.39
N THR A 303 -6.32 -20.01 -1.81
CA THR A 303 -4.87 -20.11 -1.58
C THR A 303 -4.55 -20.91 -0.32
N GLY A 304 -5.51 -21.11 0.56
CA GLY A 304 -5.30 -21.68 1.90
C GLY A 304 -4.51 -20.76 2.85
N ILE A 305 -4.06 -19.59 2.38
CA ILE A 305 -3.27 -18.63 3.17
C ILE A 305 -4.22 -17.72 3.94
N LYS A 306 -4.16 -17.79 5.27
CA LYS A 306 -4.99 -16.96 6.16
C LYS A 306 -4.20 -15.87 6.87
N ASP A 307 -2.88 -16.01 6.94
CA ASP A 307 -2.01 -15.02 7.56
C ASP A 307 -1.77 -13.87 6.62
N PHE A 308 -2.31 -12.71 6.96
CA PHE A 308 -2.06 -11.46 6.25
C PHE A 308 -0.58 -11.08 6.22
N GLY A 309 0.21 -11.53 7.20
CA GLY A 309 1.65 -11.30 7.26
C GLY A 309 2.40 -11.79 6.02
N GLU A 310 1.87 -12.79 5.31
CA GLU A 310 2.46 -13.32 4.09
C GLU A 310 2.42 -12.34 2.89
N THR A 311 1.70 -11.24 2.99
CA THR A 311 1.72 -10.19 1.95
C THR A 311 3.01 -9.36 1.95
N PHE A 312 3.71 -9.23 3.09
CA PHE A 312 4.94 -8.44 3.20
C PHE A 312 6.09 -9.01 2.38
N PRO A 313 6.47 -10.29 2.52
CA PRO A 313 7.55 -10.85 1.70
C PRO A 313 7.24 -10.79 0.20
N LEU A 314 5.99 -10.95 -0.21
CA LEU A 314 5.59 -10.85 -1.63
C LEU A 314 5.85 -9.44 -2.19
N ARG A 315 5.49 -8.40 -1.45
CA ARG A 315 5.74 -7.00 -1.86
C ARG A 315 7.23 -6.67 -1.87
N ILE A 316 7.95 -7.09 -0.84
CA ILE A 316 9.39 -6.89 -0.73
C ILE A 316 10.12 -7.56 -1.89
N HIS A 317 9.80 -8.83 -2.17
CA HIS A 317 10.35 -9.57 -3.31
C HIS A 317 10.12 -8.85 -4.65
N ALA A 318 8.90 -8.34 -4.87
CA ALA A 318 8.59 -7.58 -6.08
C ALA A 318 9.44 -6.32 -6.25
N PHE A 319 9.78 -5.62 -5.16
CA PHE A 319 10.70 -4.46 -5.20
C PHE A 319 12.13 -4.89 -5.56
N LEU A 320 12.60 -5.97 -4.96
CA LEU A 320 13.92 -6.52 -5.26
C LEU A 320 14.04 -6.98 -6.72
N GLU A 321 13.00 -7.64 -7.24
CA GLU A 321 12.94 -8.02 -8.67
C GLU A 321 13.03 -6.80 -9.58
N ASP A 322 12.25 -5.74 -9.30
CA ASP A 322 12.23 -4.53 -10.12
C ASP A 322 13.61 -3.86 -10.15
N LEU A 323 14.29 -3.76 -9.01
CA LEU A 323 15.64 -3.21 -8.94
C LEU A 323 16.66 -4.10 -9.64
N THR A 324 16.61 -5.41 -9.41
CA THR A 324 17.53 -6.38 -9.99
C THR A 324 17.42 -6.44 -11.51
N ASN A 325 16.21 -6.32 -12.03
CA ASN A 325 15.92 -6.32 -13.47
C ASN A 325 16.12 -4.95 -14.11
N GLY A 326 16.45 -3.91 -13.35
CA GLY A 326 16.63 -2.55 -13.85
C GLY A 326 15.37 -1.99 -14.53
N VAL A 327 14.20 -2.30 -13.97
CA VAL A 327 12.92 -1.79 -14.48
C VAL A 327 12.96 -0.26 -14.53
N PRO A 328 12.49 0.39 -15.60
CA PRO A 328 12.39 1.85 -15.64
C PRO A 328 11.65 2.38 -14.40
N ARG A 329 12.15 3.46 -13.81
CA ARG A 329 11.62 3.98 -12.52
C ARG A 329 10.14 4.32 -12.57
N GLU A 330 9.67 4.79 -13.70
CA GLU A 330 8.25 5.08 -13.98
C GLU A 330 7.39 3.81 -14.07
N GLN A 331 8.01 2.64 -14.22
CA GLN A 331 7.35 1.32 -14.24
C GLN A 331 7.52 0.56 -12.92
N LEU A 332 8.22 1.15 -11.93
CA LEU A 332 8.38 0.54 -10.62
C LEU A 332 7.00 0.20 -10.03
N ARG A 333 6.80 -1.06 -9.69
CA ARG A 333 5.56 -1.53 -9.05
C ARG A 333 5.43 -0.93 -7.64
N SER A 334 4.28 -0.34 -7.33
CA SER A 334 4.06 0.34 -6.04
C SER A 334 5.13 1.40 -5.75
N SER A 335 5.30 2.29 -6.72
CA SER A 335 6.23 3.41 -6.62
C SER A 335 5.79 4.44 -5.58
N GLY A 336 6.71 5.33 -5.20
CA GLY A 336 6.38 6.50 -4.38
C GLY A 336 5.27 7.36 -5.01
N ARG A 337 5.22 7.43 -6.37
CA ARG A 337 4.15 8.14 -7.07
C ARG A 337 2.79 7.43 -6.92
N ASP A 338 2.75 6.10 -6.90
CA ASP A 338 1.53 5.35 -6.62
C ASP A 338 1.06 5.60 -5.18
N ALA A 339 1.97 5.65 -4.24
CA ALA A 339 1.67 5.98 -2.85
C ALA A 339 1.20 7.43 -2.69
N LEU A 340 1.82 8.39 -3.38
CA LEU A 340 1.35 9.78 -3.41
C LEU A 340 -0.07 9.87 -3.97
N ALA A 341 -0.40 9.14 -5.04
CA ALA A 341 -1.76 9.11 -5.56
C ALA A 341 -2.77 8.69 -4.49
N THR A 342 -2.46 7.63 -3.71
CA THR A 342 -3.35 7.21 -2.61
C THR A 342 -3.50 8.28 -1.55
N MET A 343 -2.45 9.02 -1.25
CA MET A 343 -2.51 10.13 -0.30
C MET A 343 -3.36 11.29 -0.81
N GLU A 344 -3.24 11.66 -2.09
CA GLU A 344 -4.10 12.70 -2.69
C GLU A 344 -5.59 12.30 -2.60
N TYR A 345 -5.91 11.01 -2.80
CA TYR A 345 -7.28 10.52 -2.62
C TYR A 345 -7.75 10.63 -1.17
N ILE A 346 -6.88 10.33 -0.20
CA ILE A 346 -7.18 10.45 1.23
C ILE A 346 -7.43 11.91 1.61
N PHE A 347 -6.59 12.83 1.13
CA PHE A 347 -6.79 14.25 1.40
C PHE A 347 -8.08 14.78 0.75
N ALA A 348 -8.47 14.25 -0.42
CA ALA A 348 -9.78 14.53 -1.00
C ALA A 348 -10.95 13.97 -0.17
N VAL A 349 -10.79 12.80 0.48
CA VAL A 349 -11.76 12.26 1.46
C VAL A 349 -11.92 13.21 2.65
N ILE A 350 -10.81 13.69 3.19
CA ILE A 350 -10.80 14.62 4.33
C ILE A 350 -11.49 15.93 3.93
N GLU A 351 -11.11 16.52 2.79
CA GLU A 351 -11.70 17.74 2.28
C GLU A 351 -13.21 17.58 2.03
N SER A 352 -13.63 16.47 1.43
CA SER A 352 -15.05 16.16 1.23
C SER A 352 -15.80 16.10 2.56
N TYR A 353 -15.25 15.43 3.56
CA TYR A 353 -15.82 15.35 4.90
C TYR A 353 -15.96 16.76 5.54
N GLU A 354 -14.90 17.56 5.52
CA GLU A 354 -14.89 18.91 6.09
C GLU A 354 -15.90 19.86 5.40
N ASN A 355 -16.20 19.59 4.13
CA ASN A 355 -17.17 20.32 3.33
C ASN A 355 -18.56 19.65 3.30
N GLY A 356 -18.91 18.87 4.33
CA GLY A 356 -20.24 18.28 4.50
C GLY A 356 -20.61 17.21 3.45
N GLY A 357 -19.62 16.53 2.88
CA GLY A 357 -19.83 15.50 1.85
C GLY A 357 -19.87 16.07 0.43
N ALA A 358 -19.30 17.23 0.18
CA ALA A 358 -19.16 17.77 -1.17
C ALA A 358 -18.27 16.88 -2.04
N VAL A 359 -18.51 16.88 -3.34
CA VAL A 359 -17.63 16.20 -4.30
C VAL A 359 -16.34 16.99 -4.46
N VAL A 360 -15.21 16.33 -4.27
CA VAL A 360 -13.86 16.89 -4.37
C VAL A 360 -13.08 16.21 -5.48
N ARG A 361 -12.22 16.94 -6.17
CA ARG A 361 -11.24 16.39 -7.10
C ARG A 361 -9.90 16.25 -6.39
N PRO A 362 -9.29 15.05 -6.37
CA PRO A 362 -7.93 14.90 -5.85
C PRO A 362 -6.97 15.85 -6.55
N HIS A 363 -5.99 16.35 -5.82
CA HIS A 363 -4.95 17.20 -6.41
C HIS A 363 -4.16 16.39 -7.46
N PRO A 364 -3.85 16.98 -8.63
CA PRO A 364 -3.07 16.31 -9.65
C PRO A 364 -1.67 15.95 -9.14
N LEU A 365 -1.18 14.79 -9.57
CA LEU A 365 0.16 14.35 -9.22
C LEU A 365 1.21 15.29 -9.82
N PRO A 366 2.33 15.55 -9.11
CA PRO A 366 3.39 16.40 -9.65
C PRO A 366 3.91 15.85 -10.97
N THR A 367 4.14 16.76 -11.92
CA THR A 367 4.84 16.44 -13.16
C THR A 367 6.30 16.14 -12.83
N VAL A 368 6.72 14.93 -13.12
CA VAL A 368 8.12 14.52 -13.00
C VAL A 368 8.68 14.42 -14.40
N HIS A 369 9.70 15.20 -14.70
CA HIS A 369 10.33 15.22 -16.03
C HIS A 369 10.74 13.79 -16.42
N GLY A 370 10.27 13.32 -17.59
CA GLY A 370 10.54 11.97 -18.10
C GLY A 370 9.62 10.87 -17.59
N ASP A 371 8.50 11.18 -16.94
CA ASP A 371 7.43 10.20 -16.68
C ASP A 371 6.43 10.21 -17.85
N PRO A 372 6.43 9.19 -18.74
CA PRO A 372 5.57 9.17 -19.92
C PRO A 372 4.07 9.11 -19.58
N ARG A 373 3.73 8.82 -18.32
CA ARG A 373 2.34 8.85 -17.83
C ARG A 373 1.85 10.28 -17.61
N VAL A 374 2.76 11.23 -17.50
CA VAL A 374 2.47 12.65 -17.21
C VAL A 374 2.37 13.49 -18.48
N GLU A 375 3.03 13.09 -19.55
CA GLU A 375 2.98 13.80 -20.84
C GLU A 375 1.66 13.59 -21.62
N LYS A 376 0.74 12.79 -21.06
CA LYS A 376 -0.55 12.43 -21.67
C LYS A 376 -1.78 12.96 -20.93
N ILE A 377 -1.61 13.89 -19.97
CA ILE A 377 -2.74 14.54 -19.27
C ILE A 377 -2.86 15.98 -19.72
#